data_854fff117e1761c4f3ddbaab3918fa6e
#
_entry.id   854fff117e1761c4f3ddbaab3918fa6e
#
_cell.length_a   1.000
_cell.length_b   1.000
_cell.length_c   1.000
_cell.angle_alpha   90.00
_cell.angle_beta   90.00
_cell.angle_gamma   90.00
#
_symmetry.space_group_name_H-M   'P 1'
#
loop_
_entity.id
_entity.type
_entity.pdbx_description
1 polymer ?
#
loop_
_entity_poly.entity_id
_entity_poly.type
_entity_poly.pdbx_seq_one_letter_code
_entity_poly.pdbx_strand_id
1 'polypeptide(L)'
;QNLIIYDNLKKEIYYIQNIFSDYKIKNYFDKYQSIKNTFTLFEHYEKIKLPEKITFKKNKNKIKSNISKKKFKSNVKIAKKHIALGDVFQVVLSQRFERKFEKQPLEIYNKLRKLNPSPFMFYFNYEDFKILGSSPEILVRLRDNKVTIRPIAGTRPRGKDRLQDLKFKKDLLSDRKELAEHLMLLDLGRNDVGKVSKSNSVKVT
;
A
#
# COMPACT_ATOMS: atom_id res chain seq x y z
N GLN A 1 21.04 -8.10 -3.30
CA GLN A 1 19.74 -8.06 -2.60
C GLN A 1 19.17 -9.47 -2.56
N ASN A 2 18.65 -9.88 -1.41
CA ASN A 2 18.09 -11.19 -1.16
C ASN A 2 16.57 -11.06 -1.03
N LEU A 3 15.84 -12.01 -1.61
CA LEU A 3 14.38 -12.05 -1.54
C LEU A 3 13.94 -13.47 -1.12
N ILE A 4 13.06 -13.54 -0.14
CA ILE A 4 12.41 -14.78 0.26
C ILE A 4 10.93 -14.69 -0.15
N ILE A 5 10.46 -15.66 -0.90
CA ILE A 5 9.08 -15.76 -1.35
C ILE A 5 8.47 -17.03 -0.75
N TYR A 6 7.32 -16.89 -0.10
CA TYR A 6 6.50 -18.02 0.29
C TYR A 6 5.29 -18.13 -0.65
N ASP A 7 5.24 -19.22 -1.41
CA ASP A 7 4.09 -19.53 -2.27
C ASP A 7 3.01 -20.23 -1.44
N ASN A 8 1.90 -19.54 -1.20
CA ASN A 8 0.80 -20.06 -0.42
C ASN A 8 0.05 -21.20 -1.10
N LEU A 9 0.06 -21.30 -2.41
CA LEU A 9 -0.61 -22.36 -3.18
C LEU A 9 0.22 -23.64 -3.16
N LYS A 10 1.50 -23.53 -3.47
CA LYS A 10 2.43 -24.66 -3.51
C LYS A 10 2.98 -25.05 -2.14
N LYS A 11 2.85 -24.15 -1.12
CA LYS A 11 3.46 -24.29 0.20
C LYS A 11 4.98 -24.40 0.15
N GLU A 12 5.59 -23.68 -0.78
CA GLU A 12 7.03 -23.65 -1.04
C GLU A 12 7.65 -22.33 -0.65
N ILE A 13 8.91 -22.37 -0.26
CA ILE A 13 9.73 -21.19 0.00
C ILE A 13 10.78 -21.08 -1.09
N TYR A 14 10.83 -19.93 -1.76
CA TYR A 14 11.87 -19.59 -2.73
C TYR A 14 12.80 -18.56 -2.10
N TYR A 15 14.08 -18.82 -2.18
CA TYR A 15 15.12 -17.86 -1.85
C TYR A 15 15.79 -17.38 -3.14
N ILE A 16 15.72 -16.10 -3.42
CA ILE A 16 16.28 -15.48 -4.62
C ILE A 16 17.40 -14.55 -4.20
N GLN A 17 18.58 -14.74 -4.79
CA GLN A 17 19.71 -13.84 -4.63
C GLN A 17 20.09 -13.25 -5.97
N ASN A 18 20.07 -11.92 -6.13
CA ASN A 18 20.54 -11.25 -7.31
C ASN A 18 22.08 -11.20 -7.31
N ILE A 19 22.69 -11.63 -8.40
CA ILE A 19 24.11 -11.55 -8.65
C ILE A 19 24.31 -10.54 -9.79
N PHE A 20 25.03 -9.46 -9.52
CA PHE A 20 25.35 -8.46 -10.53
C PHE A 20 26.58 -8.90 -11.36
N SER A 21 26.61 -8.54 -12.64
CA SER A 21 27.59 -9.00 -13.65
C SER A 21 29.07 -8.67 -13.30
N ASP A 22 29.29 -7.72 -12.43
CA ASP A 22 30.66 -7.29 -12.02
C ASP A 22 31.35 -8.26 -11.05
N TYR A 23 30.67 -9.35 -10.65
CA TYR A 23 31.22 -10.35 -9.75
C TYR A 23 31.88 -11.49 -10.52
N LYS A 24 33.18 -11.73 -10.22
CA LYS A 24 33.94 -12.88 -10.74
C LYS A 24 33.31 -14.20 -10.27
N ILE A 25 33.44 -15.26 -11.09
CA ILE A 25 32.88 -16.61 -10.85
C ILE A 25 33.19 -17.17 -9.45
N LYS A 26 34.35 -16.83 -8.87
CA LYS A 26 34.73 -17.23 -7.51
C LYS A 26 33.72 -16.80 -6.43
N ASN A 27 33.08 -15.65 -6.62
CA ASN A 27 32.06 -15.14 -5.71
C ASN A 27 30.69 -15.85 -5.84
N TYR A 28 30.48 -16.61 -6.92
CA TYR A 28 29.25 -17.38 -7.12
C TYR A 28 29.14 -18.54 -6.13
N PHE A 29 30.23 -19.29 -5.96
CA PHE A 29 30.27 -20.43 -5.03
C PHE A 29 30.11 -19.99 -3.57
N ASP A 30 30.80 -18.92 -3.17
CA ASP A 30 30.67 -18.36 -1.81
C ASP A 30 29.22 -17.90 -1.53
N LYS A 31 28.57 -17.30 -2.52
CA LYS A 31 27.17 -16.89 -2.41
C LYS A 31 26.22 -18.08 -2.36
N TYR A 32 26.48 -19.12 -3.12
CA TYR A 32 25.69 -20.37 -3.06
C TYR A 32 25.80 -21.01 -1.67
N GLN A 33 26.98 -21.06 -1.07
CA GLN A 33 27.16 -21.53 0.31
C GLN A 33 26.44 -20.63 1.33
N SER A 34 26.45 -19.32 1.15
CA SER A 34 25.68 -18.37 1.98
C SER A 34 24.17 -18.63 1.89
N ILE A 35 23.65 -18.92 0.70
CA ILE A 35 22.25 -19.30 0.50
C ILE A 35 21.93 -20.59 1.26
N LYS A 36 22.76 -21.63 1.08
CA LYS A 36 22.59 -22.91 1.74
C LYS A 36 22.60 -22.77 3.28
N ASN A 37 23.53 -22.00 3.81
CA ASN A 37 23.60 -21.71 5.25
C ASN A 37 22.36 -20.97 5.75
N THR A 38 21.80 -20.05 4.96
CA THR A 38 20.57 -19.33 5.29
C THR A 38 19.38 -20.29 5.37
N PHE A 39 19.26 -21.23 4.43
CA PHE A 39 18.20 -22.27 4.50
C PHE A 39 18.34 -23.17 5.73
N THR A 40 19.55 -23.59 6.06
CA THR A 40 19.82 -24.38 7.27
C THR A 40 19.41 -23.65 8.55
N LEU A 41 19.60 -22.32 8.59
CA LEU A 41 19.11 -21.49 9.70
C LEU A 41 17.58 -21.51 9.79
N PHE A 42 16.87 -21.49 8.67
CA PHE A 42 15.39 -21.59 8.66
C PHE A 42 14.87 -22.94 9.14
N GLU A 43 15.55 -24.03 8.84
CA GLU A 43 15.19 -25.37 9.30
C GLU A 43 15.28 -25.50 10.83
N HIS A 44 16.20 -24.73 11.46
CA HIS A 44 16.42 -24.74 12.90
C HIS A 44 15.61 -23.67 13.66
N TYR A 45 14.88 -22.80 12.96
CA TYR A 45 13.99 -21.84 13.62
C TYR A 45 12.78 -22.59 14.18
N GLU A 46 12.78 -22.81 15.48
CA GLU A 46 11.57 -23.22 16.20
C GLU A 46 10.44 -22.26 15.84
N LYS A 47 9.24 -22.79 15.61
CA LYS A 47 8.03 -22.03 15.33
C LYS A 47 7.92 -20.88 16.32
N ILE A 48 8.19 -19.66 15.89
CA ILE A 48 7.93 -18.48 16.69
C ILE A 48 6.43 -18.52 17.01
N LYS A 49 6.09 -18.90 18.24
CA LYS A 49 4.71 -18.83 18.72
C LYS A 49 4.31 -17.36 18.76
N LEU A 50 3.65 -16.91 17.69
CA LEU A 50 2.98 -15.61 17.73
C LEU A 50 1.97 -15.66 18.88
N PRO A 51 1.92 -14.69 19.77
CA PRO A 51 1.00 -14.70 20.90
C PRO A 51 -0.45 -14.83 20.39
N GLU A 52 -1.12 -15.90 20.79
CA GLU A 52 -2.46 -16.28 20.29
C GLU A 52 -3.54 -15.23 20.58
N LYS A 53 -3.36 -14.43 21.62
CA LYS A 53 -4.28 -13.37 22.00
C LYS A 53 -3.52 -12.08 22.30
N ILE A 54 -3.55 -11.15 21.36
CA ILE A 54 -3.10 -9.79 21.60
C ILE A 54 -4.25 -9.03 22.26
N THR A 55 -4.27 -8.99 23.59
CA THR A 55 -5.22 -8.16 24.34
C THR A 55 -4.69 -6.74 24.39
N PHE A 56 -5.38 -5.81 23.75
CA PHE A 56 -5.09 -4.38 23.88
C PHE A 56 -5.84 -3.86 25.12
N LYS A 57 -5.12 -3.55 26.19
CA LYS A 57 -5.65 -2.65 27.20
C LYS A 57 -5.97 -1.31 26.51
N LYS A 58 -7.15 -0.77 26.77
CA LYS A 58 -7.55 0.56 26.26
C LYS A 58 -6.50 1.58 26.71
N ASN A 59 -5.55 1.89 25.84
CA ASN A 59 -4.48 2.82 26.19
C ASN A 59 -5.06 4.24 26.17
N LYS A 60 -5.00 4.93 27.30
CA LYS A 60 -5.51 6.30 27.48
C LYS A 60 -4.61 7.37 26.85
N ASN A 61 -3.57 6.99 26.12
CA ASN A 61 -2.66 7.94 25.50
C ASN A 61 -3.40 8.82 24.49
N LYS A 62 -3.35 10.13 24.70
CA LYS A 62 -3.95 11.12 23.80
C LYS A 62 -3.27 11.10 22.45
N ILE A 63 -4.06 11.16 21.39
CA ILE A 63 -3.57 11.39 20.04
C ILE A 63 -3.18 12.85 19.93
N LYS A 64 -1.96 13.13 19.47
CA LYS A 64 -1.48 14.48 19.14
C LYS A 64 -1.58 14.71 17.67
N SER A 65 -1.86 15.93 17.25
CA SER A 65 -1.86 16.35 15.86
C SER A 65 -0.87 17.50 15.69
N ASN A 66 -0.15 17.52 14.54
CA ASN A 66 0.76 18.62 14.21
C ASN A 66 0.04 19.90 13.80
N ILE A 67 -1.26 19.82 13.51
CA ILE A 67 -2.09 20.97 13.08
C ILE A 67 -3.37 20.99 13.93
N SER A 68 -3.77 22.20 14.38
CA SER A 68 -5.05 22.38 15.06
C SER A 68 -6.23 22.24 14.08
N LYS A 69 -7.39 21.82 14.59
CA LYS A 69 -8.63 21.75 13.79
C LYS A 69 -8.98 23.07 13.10
N LYS A 70 -8.77 24.22 13.80
CA LYS A 70 -9.01 25.57 13.24
C LYS A 70 -8.08 25.84 12.05
N LYS A 71 -6.78 25.55 12.19
CA LYS A 71 -5.79 25.75 11.11
C LYS A 71 -6.06 24.83 9.94
N PHE A 72 -6.39 23.55 10.17
CA PHE A 72 -6.74 22.61 9.08
C PHE A 72 -7.95 23.12 8.28
N LYS A 73 -9.04 23.55 8.96
CA LYS A 73 -10.20 24.13 8.29
C LYS A 73 -9.87 25.41 7.49
N SER A 74 -8.96 26.24 8.01
CA SER A 74 -8.47 27.45 7.29
C SER A 74 -7.72 27.03 6.03
N ASN A 75 -6.83 26.03 6.10
CA ASN A 75 -6.09 25.52 4.93
C ASN A 75 -7.06 24.98 3.87
N VAL A 76 -8.12 24.26 4.26
CA VAL A 76 -9.17 23.80 3.33
C VAL A 76 -9.83 24.97 2.61
N LYS A 77 -10.16 26.06 3.33
CA LYS A 77 -10.75 27.27 2.69
C LYS A 77 -9.80 27.92 1.67
N ILE A 78 -8.49 27.96 1.99
CA ILE A 78 -7.47 28.48 1.08
C ILE A 78 -7.37 27.59 -0.17
N ALA A 79 -7.25 26.27 0.02
CA ALA A 79 -7.20 25.31 -1.08
C ALA A 79 -8.43 25.44 -2.02
N LYS A 80 -9.63 25.58 -1.45
CA LYS A 80 -10.86 25.81 -2.25
C LYS A 80 -10.83 27.11 -3.05
N LYS A 81 -10.17 28.16 -2.56
CA LYS A 81 -9.99 29.39 -3.35
C LYS A 81 -9.07 29.17 -4.56
N HIS A 82 -7.95 28.44 -4.39
CA HIS A 82 -7.06 28.10 -5.50
C HIS A 82 -7.75 27.21 -6.54
N ILE A 83 -8.59 26.28 -6.13
CA ILE A 83 -9.42 25.48 -7.07
C ILE A 83 -10.38 26.42 -7.84
N ALA A 84 -11.06 27.35 -7.16
CA ALA A 84 -11.99 28.27 -7.81
C ALA A 84 -11.32 29.24 -8.77
N LEU A 85 -10.05 29.60 -8.54
CA LEU A 85 -9.23 30.43 -9.43
C LEU A 85 -8.64 29.66 -10.63
N GLY A 86 -8.76 28.30 -10.63
CA GLY A 86 -8.21 27.48 -11.69
C GLY A 86 -6.73 27.14 -11.52
N ASP A 87 -6.12 27.47 -10.37
CA ASP A 87 -4.71 27.20 -10.12
C ASP A 87 -4.41 25.70 -10.01
N VAL A 88 -5.36 24.93 -9.48
CA VAL A 88 -5.27 23.48 -9.31
C VAL A 88 -6.65 22.83 -9.46
N PHE A 89 -6.71 21.61 -9.98
CA PHE A 89 -7.96 20.83 -10.06
C PHE A 89 -8.23 20.09 -8.75
N GLN A 90 -7.18 19.60 -8.11
CA GLN A 90 -7.27 18.84 -6.87
C GLN A 90 -6.02 19.13 -6.01
N VAL A 91 -6.21 19.14 -4.69
CA VAL A 91 -5.11 19.23 -3.73
C VAL A 91 -5.42 18.39 -2.50
N VAL A 92 -4.44 17.62 -2.06
CA VAL A 92 -4.54 16.81 -0.84
C VAL A 92 -3.83 17.51 0.31
N LEU A 93 -4.59 17.86 1.33
CA LEU A 93 -4.05 18.45 2.56
C LEU A 93 -3.68 17.35 3.54
N SER A 94 -2.45 17.36 4.02
CA SER A 94 -1.95 16.36 4.96
C SER A 94 -2.05 16.82 6.42
N GLN A 95 -2.20 15.85 7.31
CA GLN A 95 -2.17 16.02 8.75
C GLN A 95 -1.50 14.79 9.38
N ARG A 96 -0.59 15.02 10.33
CA ARG A 96 0.09 13.95 11.06
C ARG A 96 -0.54 13.77 12.43
N PHE A 97 -0.92 12.55 12.72
CA PHE A 97 -1.34 12.14 14.07
C PHE A 97 -0.26 11.29 14.70
N GLU A 98 0.03 11.57 15.96
CA GLU A 98 1.03 10.88 16.75
C GLU A 98 0.39 10.26 17.99
N ARG A 99 0.80 9.06 18.31
CA ARG A 99 0.40 8.36 19.52
C ARG A 99 1.56 7.57 20.08
N LYS A 100 1.80 7.67 21.39
CA LYS A 100 2.77 6.81 22.05
C LYS A 100 2.34 5.34 21.92
N PHE A 101 3.26 4.51 21.49
CA PHE A 101 3.06 3.09 21.30
C PHE A 101 4.14 2.31 22.04
N GLU A 102 3.76 1.31 22.83
CA GLU A 102 4.65 0.59 23.75
C GLU A 102 4.85 -0.87 23.36
N LYS A 103 4.20 -1.30 22.28
CA LYS A 103 4.27 -2.68 21.79
C LYS A 103 5.17 -2.82 20.58
N GLN A 104 5.46 -4.06 20.21
CA GLN A 104 6.24 -4.33 19.00
C GLN A 104 5.49 -3.88 17.73
N PRO A 105 6.14 -3.16 16.82
CA PRO A 105 5.49 -2.68 15.59
C PRO A 105 4.85 -3.79 14.74
N LEU A 106 5.42 -5.00 14.76
CA LEU A 106 4.85 -6.16 14.06
C LEU A 106 3.47 -6.56 14.60
N GLU A 107 3.16 -6.27 15.87
CA GLU A 107 1.82 -6.49 16.44
C GLU A 107 0.78 -5.57 15.78
N ILE A 108 1.15 -4.31 15.48
CA ILE A 108 0.28 -3.38 14.76
C ILE A 108 -0.01 -3.93 13.36
N TYR A 109 1.05 -4.36 12.65
CA TYR A 109 0.92 -4.93 11.32
C TYR A 109 -0.01 -6.15 11.31
N ASN A 110 0.15 -7.07 12.26
CA ASN A 110 -0.71 -8.25 12.38
C ASN A 110 -2.17 -7.89 12.67
N LYS A 111 -2.42 -6.83 13.44
CA LYS A 111 -3.77 -6.29 13.64
C LYS A 111 -4.33 -5.64 12.39
N LEU A 112 -3.55 -4.80 11.73
CA LEU A 112 -3.94 -4.15 10.48
C LEU A 112 -4.32 -5.19 9.42
N ARG A 113 -3.53 -6.26 9.28
CA ARG A 113 -3.78 -7.37 8.36
C ARG A 113 -5.11 -8.10 8.62
N LYS A 114 -5.53 -8.18 9.90
CA LYS A 114 -6.82 -8.79 10.27
C LYS A 114 -8.01 -7.83 10.08
N LEU A 115 -7.81 -6.55 10.36
CA LEU A 115 -8.88 -5.55 10.33
C LEU A 115 -9.15 -5.00 8.93
N ASN A 116 -8.10 -4.81 8.15
CA ASN A 116 -8.17 -4.21 6.82
C ASN A 116 -7.19 -4.90 5.86
N PRO A 117 -7.45 -6.17 5.48
CA PRO A 117 -6.62 -6.85 4.50
C PRO A 117 -6.74 -6.16 3.15
N SER A 118 -5.61 -5.98 2.48
CA SER A 118 -5.52 -5.36 1.15
C SER A 118 -4.57 -6.16 0.26
N PRO A 119 -4.64 -6.01 -1.07
CA PRO A 119 -3.72 -6.68 -1.99
C PRO A 119 -2.25 -6.38 -1.72
N PHE A 120 -1.94 -5.19 -1.20
CA PHE A 120 -0.57 -4.75 -0.92
C PHE A 120 -0.40 -4.47 0.57
N MET A 121 -0.07 -5.50 1.31
CA MET A 121 0.31 -5.40 2.72
C MET A 121 1.83 -5.34 2.81
N PHE A 122 2.38 -4.38 3.54
CA PHE A 122 3.82 -4.24 3.68
C PHE A 122 4.25 -3.90 5.11
N TYR A 123 5.44 -4.35 5.45
CA TYR A 123 6.15 -4.06 6.69
C TYR A 123 7.64 -3.87 6.37
N PHE A 124 8.11 -2.65 6.37
CA PHE A 124 9.51 -2.31 6.18
C PHE A 124 10.19 -2.10 7.53
N ASN A 125 11.23 -2.85 7.79
CA ASN A 125 12.00 -2.78 9.01
C ASN A 125 13.35 -2.09 8.73
N TYR A 126 13.42 -0.81 9.06
CA TYR A 126 14.66 -0.04 9.08
C TYR A 126 15.23 -0.05 10.50
N GLU A 127 16.51 0.30 10.66
CA GLU A 127 17.17 0.26 11.97
C GLU A 127 16.43 1.15 12.98
N ASP A 128 16.22 2.42 12.64
CA ASP A 128 15.67 3.44 13.54
C ASP A 128 14.14 3.52 13.54
N PHE A 129 13.48 3.08 12.46
CA PHE A 129 12.04 3.19 12.30
C PHE A 129 11.45 2.03 11.49
N LYS A 130 10.13 1.89 11.54
CA LYS A 130 9.38 0.89 10.79
C LYS A 130 8.27 1.57 10.03
N ILE A 131 8.04 1.13 8.79
CA ILE A 131 6.90 1.57 7.97
C ILE A 131 6.03 0.36 7.71
N LEU A 132 4.75 0.47 8.00
CA LEU A 132 3.79 -0.60 7.75
C LEU A 132 2.51 -0.03 7.16
N GLY A 133 1.84 -0.81 6.34
CA GLY A 133 0.64 -0.34 5.68
C GLY A 133 -0.18 -1.44 5.02
N SER A 134 -1.35 -1.03 4.59
CA SER A 134 -2.33 -1.80 3.84
C SER A 134 -2.82 -0.92 2.70
N SER A 135 -2.44 -1.22 1.46
CA SER A 135 -2.80 -0.45 0.28
C SER A 135 -3.70 -1.25 -0.66
N PRO A 136 -4.84 -0.70 -1.08
CA PRO A 136 -5.72 -1.34 -2.06
C PRO A 136 -5.29 -1.06 -3.51
N GLU A 137 -4.42 -0.09 -3.73
CA GLU A 137 -4.16 0.51 -5.03
C GLU A 137 -2.70 0.36 -5.44
N ILE A 138 -2.47 0.08 -6.72
CA ILE A 138 -1.15 0.14 -7.35
C ILE A 138 -0.88 1.57 -7.83
N LEU A 139 0.35 2.05 -7.64
CA LEU A 139 0.79 3.29 -8.26
C LEU A 139 0.95 3.08 -9.78
N VAL A 140 1.75 2.10 -10.16
CA VAL A 140 1.97 1.69 -11.54
C VAL A 140 2.42 0.23 -11.57
N ARG A 141 2.01 -0.50 -12.60
CA ARG A 141 2.47 -1.87 -12.84
C ARG A 141 3.02 -2.00 -14.26
N LEU A 142 4.23 -2.50 -14.36
CA LEU A 142 4.82 -2.94 -15.63
C LEU A 142 4.90 -4.47 -15.64
N ARG A 143 4.23 -5.11 -16.61
CA ARG A 143 4.29 -6.54 -16.84
C ARG A 143 4.16 -6.82 -18.34
N ASP A 144 5.01 -7.70 -18.87
CA ASP A 144 4.99 -8.10 -20.29
C ASP A 144 4.97 -6.90 -21.25
N ASN A 145 5.84 -5.91 -21.01
CA ASN A 145 5.90 -4.63 -21.72
C ASN A 145 4.59 -3.82 -21.70
N LYS A 146 3.67 -4.12 -20.78
CA LYS A 146 2.41 -3.39 -20.61
C LYS A 146 2.43 -2.60 -19.31
N VAL A 147 2.33 -1.28 -19.43
CA VAL A 147 2.13 -0.38 -18.29
C VAL A 147 0.65 -0.32 -17.95
N THR A 148 0.33 -0.44 -16.67
CA THR A 148 -1.05 -0.38 -16.17
C THR A 148 -1.13 0.55 -14.98
N ILE A 149 -2.08 1.49 -15.01
CA ILE A 149 -2.51 2.30 -13.88
C ILE A 149 -3.99 1.97 -13.61
N ARG A 150 -4.37 1.91 -12.35
CA ARG A 150 -5.77 1.66 -11.94
C ARG A 150 -6.15 2.69 -10.87
N PRO A 151 -6.65 3.86 -11.27
CA PRO A 151 -7.10 4.86 -10.30
C PRO A 151 -8.35 4.38 -9.56
N ILE A 152 -8.39 4.64 -8.25
CA ILE A 152 -9.54 4.37 -7.39
C ILE A 152 -9.99 5.71 -6.81
N ALA A 153 -11.29 6.04 -6.95
CA ALA A 153 -11.87 7.26 -6.42
C ALA A 153 -12.90 6.93 -5.31
N GLY A 154 -14.17 7.21 -5.56
CA GLY A 154 -15.22 7.07 -4.60
C GLY A 154 -15.40 5.68 -3.99
N THR A 155 -15.93 5.63 -2.78
CA THR A 155 -16.16 4.39 -2.05
C THR A 155 -17.54 4.38 -1.38
N ARG A 156 -18.07 3.18 -1.18
CA ARG A 156 -19.27 2.91 -0.36
C ARG A 156 -18.98 1.72 0.56
N PRO A 157 -19.64 1.65 1.72
CA PRO A 157 -19.54 0.47 2.57
C PRO A 157 -20.09 -0.76 1.84
N ARG A 158 -19.61 -1.95 2.20
CA ARG A 158 -20.19 -3.20 1.73
C ARG A 158 -21.56 -3.40 2.37
N GLY A 159 -22.50 -3.94 1.59
CA GLY A 159 -23.81 -4.31 2.09
C GLY A 159 -23.75 -5.49 3.06
N LYS A 160 -24.73 -5.56 3.97
CA LYS A 160 -24.90 -6.72 4.88
C LYS A 160 -25.38 -7.96 4.12
N ASP A 161 -26.06 -7.74 3.01
CA ASP A 161 -26.55 -8.74 2.09
C ASP A 161 -26.37 -8.28 0.63
N ARG A 162 -26.68 -9.17 -0.32
CA ARG A 162 -26.52 -8.92 -1.74
C ARG A 162 -27.38 -7.75 -2.25
N LEU A 163 -28.60 -7.59 -1.73
CA LEU A 163 -29.51 -6.52 -2.18
C LEU A 163 -28.99 -5.15 -1.74
N GLN A 164 -28.56 -5.04 -0.51
CA GLN A 164 -27.97 -3.81 0.03
C GLN A 164 -26.66 -3.46 -0.70
N ASP A 165 -25.83 -4.46 -1.00
CA ASP A 165 -24.56 -4.26 -1.74
C ASP A 165 -24.82 -3.74 -3.16
N LEU A 166 -25.83 -4.28 -3.86
CA LEU A 166 -26.27 -3.78 -5.17
C LEU A 166 -26.82 -2.35 -5.09
N LYS A 167 -27.54 -2.00 -4.02
CA LYS A 167 -28.02 -0.63 -3.80
C LYS A 167 -26.84 0.34 -3.62
N PHE A 168 -25.85 0.01 -2.80
CA PHE A 168 -24.66 0.84 -2.63
C PHE A 168 -23.83 0.96 -3.91
N LYS A 169 -23.72 -0.12 -4.68
CA LYS A 169 -23.08 -0.09 -6.00
C LYS A 169 -23.80 0.89 -6.95
N LYS A 170 -25.13 0.81 -7.02
CA LYS A 170 -25.92 1.72 -7.87
C LYS A 170 -25.78 3.17 -7.42
N ASP A 171 -25.84 3.43 -6.11
CA ASP A 171 -25.64 4.76 -5.53
C ASP A 171 -24.27 5.33 -5.91
N LEU A 172 -23.18 4.55 -5.74
CA LEU A 172 -21.84 4.97 -6.12
C LEU A 172 -21.72 5.31 -7.61
N LEU A 173 -22.28 4.47 -8.48
CA LEU A 173 -22.22 4.64 -9.94
C LEU A 173 -23.12 5.78 -10.46
N SER A 174 -24.08 6.26 -9.67
CA SER A 174 -24.95 7.39 -10.01
C SER A 174 -24.52 8.71 -9.36
N ASP A 175 -23.53 8.70 -8.48
CA ASP A 175 -23.04 9.89 -7.79
C ASP A 175 -22.18 10.74 -8.74
N ARG A 176 -22.69 11.89 -9.17
CA ARG A 176 -22.02 12.78 -10.12
C ARG A 176 -20.67 13.28 -9.64
N LYS A 177 -20.53 13.52 -8.34
CA LYS A 177 -19.25 13.97 -7.76
C LYS A 177 -18.18 12.89 -7.83
N GLU A 178 -18.55 11.68 -7.43
CA GLU A 178 -17.62 10.53 -7.44
C GLU A 178 -17.24 10.16 -8.88
N LEU A 179 -18.17 10.23 -9.82
CA LEU A 179 -17.90 10.03 -11.26
C LEU A 179 -16.96 11.10 -11.82
N ALA A 180 -17.17 12.37 -11.48
CA ALA A 180 -16.30 13.46 -11.93
C ALA A 180 -14.87 13.30 -11.41
N GLU A 181 -14.70 12.93 -10.14
CA GLU A 181 -13.40 12.63 -9.56
C GLU A 181 -12.74 11.44 -10.26
N HIS A 182 -13.48 10.37 -10.49
CA HIS A 182 -12.94 9.19 -11.19
C HIS A 182 -12.48 9.52 -12.61
N LEU A 183 -13.25 10.26 -13.38
CA LEU A 183 -12.90 10.69 -14.74
C LEU A 183 -11.64 11.56 -14.74
N MET A 184 -11.52 12.48 -13.77
CA MET A 184 -10.32 13.32 -13.62
C MET A 184 -9.07 12.48 -13.37
N LEU A 185 -9.13 11.49 -12.46
CA LEU A 185 -8.00 10.59 -12.16
C LEU A 185 -7.69 9.67 -13.33
N LEU A 186 -8.70 9.21 -14.06
CA LEU A 186 -8.55 8.39 -15.26
C LEU A 186 -7.84 9.16 -16.37
N ASP A 187 -8.21 10.43 -16.61
CA ASP A 187 -7.58 11.27 -17.62
C ASP A 187 -6.13 11.59 -17.26
N LEU A 188 -5.85 11.88 -15.98
CA LEU A 188 -4.48 12.04 -15.50
C LEU A 188 -3.65 10.77 -15.74
N GLY A 189 -4.18 9.61 -15.38
CA GLY A 189 -3.53 8.31 -15.58
C GLY A 189 -3.29 8.02 -17.07
N ARG A 190 -4.25 8.34 -17.94
CA ARG A 190 -4.13 8.22 -19.40
C ARG A 190 -2.96 9.05 -19.92
N ASN A 191 -2.85 10.31 -19.48
CA ASN A 191 -1.77 11.20 -19.86
C ASN A 191 -0.40 10.71 -19.39
N ASP A 192 -0.30 10.23 -18.15
CA ASP A 192 0.96 9.74 -17.58
C ASP A 192 1.43 8.44 -18.26
N VAL A 193 0.53 7.53 -18.54
CA VAL A 193 0.83 6.31 -19.34
C VAL A 193 1.25 6.69 -20.76
N GLY A 194 0.62 7.71 -21.35
CA GLY A 194 0.94 8.17 -22.70
C GLY A 194 2.38 8.64 -22.88
N LYS A 195 2.97 9.26 -21.84
CA LYS A 195 4.37 9.74 -21.85
C LYS A 195 5.40 8.61 -22.01
N VAL A 196 5.08 7.38 -21.62
CA VAL A 196 5.99 6.23 -21.57
C VAL A 196 5.56 5.10 -22.49
N SER A 197 4.47 5.25 -23.23
CA SER A 197 3.90 4.23 -24.11
C SER A 197 4.09 4.58 -25.58
N LYS A 198 4.01 3.58 -26.46
CA LYS A 198 4.01 3.80 -27.91
C LYS A 198 2.80 4.66 -28.30
N SER A 199 2.97 5.50 -29.32
CA SER A 199 1.88 6.31 -29.84
C SER A 199 0.66 5.43 -30.17
N ASN A 200 -0.53 5.92 -29.85
CA ASN A 200 -1.82 5.25 -30.07
C ASN A 200 -2.00 3.90 -29.36
N SER A 201 -1.15 3.54 -28.39
CA SER A 201 -1.23 2.26 -27.67
C SER A 201 -2.00 2.33 -26.34
N VAL A 202 -2.31 3.53 -25.86
CA VAL A 202 -3.03 3.72 -24.60
C VAL A 202 -4.50 3.37 -24.77
N LYS A 203 -4.99 2.49 -23.89
CA LYS A 203 -6.38 2.04 -23.88
C LYS A 203 -6.97 2.19 -22.48
N VAL A 204 -8.20 2.67 -22.40
CA VAL A 204 -9.05 2.62 -21.21
C VAL A 204 -9.88 1.34 -21.27
N THR A 205 -9.90 0.55 -20.19
CA THR A 205 -10.58 -0.75 -20.12
C THR A 205 -11.58 -0.82 -18.99
#